data_323c0c2c3052b647704a283e11c4cc0f
#
_entry.id   323c0c2c3052b647704a283e11c4cc0f
#
_cell.length_a   1.000
_cell.length_b   1.000
_cell.length_c   1.000
_cell.angle_alpha   90.00
_cell.angle_beta   90.00
_cell.angle_gamma   90.00
#
_symmetry.space_group_name_H-M   'P 1'
#
loop_
_entity.id
_entity.type
_entity.pdbx_description
1 polymer ?
#
loop_
_entity_poly.entity_id
_entity_poly.type
_entity_poly.pdbx_seq_one_letter_code
_entity_poly.pdbx_strand_id
1 'polypeptide(L)'
;MKIAAFGEVMLRFTPPEYLMLEQTEQLRMNFVGTGVNLLANLAHFQLETALITKLPANRLGEAGKAALRKLGISDQWVGEKGDHIGSFFAEMGYGIRPTQVTYQNRHQSAFGISEAKDYDFEAFLAEVDMVHICGISLSLTEKTRDAALILAQKAHAYQKKVCFDF
;
A
#
# COMPACT_ATOMS: atom_id res chain seq x y z
N MET A 1 -17.60 4.97 -11.46
CA MET A 1 -17.44 4.50 -10.07
C MET A 1 -15.97 4.57 -9.73
N LYS A 2 -15.62 5.38 -8.72
CA LYS A 2 -14.24 5.55 -8.26
C LYS A 2 -14.02 4.71 -6.99
N ILE A 3 -13.13 3.75 -7.08
CA ILE A 3 -12.79 2.84 -5.97
C ILE A 3 -11.42 3.22 -5.42
N ALA A 4 -11.33 3.32 -4.12
CA ALA A 4 -10.06 3.62 -3.47
C ALA A 4 -9.68 2.56 -2.44
N ALA A 5 -8.39 2.51 -2.10
CA ALA A 5 -7.90 1.68 -1.00
C ALA A 5 -7.11 2.52 0.00
N PHE A 6 -7.23 2.17 1.27
CA PHE A 6 -6.35 2.62 2.35
C PHE A 6 -5.34 1.53 2.65
N GLY A 7 -4.06 1.79 2.45
CA GLY A 7 -3.04 0.78 2.66
C GLY A 7 -1.62 1.22 2.34
N GLU A 8 -0.69 0.36 2.67
CA GLU A 8 0.74 0.59 2.52
C GLU A 8 1.23 0.32 1.09
N VAL A 9 2.16 1.15 0.64
CA VAL A 9 3.03 0.85 -0.51
C VAL A 9 4.38 0.40 0.04
N MET A 10 4.79 -0.80 -0.32
CA MET A 10 6.07 -1.38 0.08
C MET A 10 7.00 -1.58 -1.10
N LEU A 11 8.28 -1.56 -0.80
CA LEU A 11 9.35 -1.92 -1.72
C LEU A 11 9.68 -3.40 -1.57
N ARG A 12 9.43 -4.18 -2.63
CA ARG A 12 9.79 -5.59 -2.70
C ARG A 12 11.09 -5.78 -3.46
N PHE A 13 12.04 -6.48 -2.85
CA PHE A 13 13.26 -6.95 -3.46
C PHE A 13 13.18 -8.46 -3.70
N THR A 14 13.42 -8.90 -4.92
CA THR A 14 13.32 -10.31 -5.29
C THR A 14 14.58 -10.73 -6.04
N PRO A 15 15.32 -11.76 -5.58
CA PRO A 15 16.39 -12.39 -6.34
C PRO A 15 15.92 -12.83 -7.74
N PRO A 16 16.80 -12.89 -8.74
CA PRO A 16 16.43 -13.41 -10.05
C PRO A 16 15.99 -14.88 -9.95
N GLU A 17 15.00 -15.24 -10.76
CA GLU A 17 14.48 -16.61 -10.84
C GLU A 17 14.10 -17.19 -9.47
N TYR A 18 14.80 -18.21 -9.01
CA TYR A 18 14.59 -18.93 -7.74
C TYR A 18 15.83 -18.91 -6.85
N LEU A 19 16.76 -17.97 -7.11
CA LEU A 19 17.96 -17.83 -6.27
C LEU A 19 17.59 -17.39 -4.86
N MET A 20 18.41 -17.79 -3.90
CA MET A 20 18.37 -17.28 -2.53
C MET A 20 19.23 -16.01 -2.42
N LEU A 21 19.06 -15.25 -1.36
CA LEU A 21 19.78 -13.98 -1.16
C LEU A 21 21.30 -14.14 -1.18
N GLU A 22 21.81 -15.22 -0.61
CA GLU A 22 23.25 -15.52 -0.59
C GLU A 22 23.81 -16.00 -1.94
N GLN A 23 22.96 -16.23 -2.94
CA GLN A 23 23.37 -16.73 -4.26
C GLN A 23 23.43 -15.64 -5.32
N THR A 24 23.12 -14.39 -4.98
CA THR A 24 23.04 -13.31 -5.95
C THR A 24 23.44 -11.96 -5.38
N GLU A 25 24.05 -11.13 -6.21
CA GLU A 25 24.30 -9.70 -5.95
C GLU A 25 23.26 -8.79 -6.62
N GLN A 26 22.25 -9.36 -7.31
CA GLN A 26 21.25 -8.64 -8.06
C GLN A 26 19.86 -8.85 -7.47
N LEU A 27 19.08 -7.76 -7.36
CA LEU A 27 17.71 -7.79 -6.88
C LEU A 27 16.80 -7.01 -7.84
N ARG A 28 15.67 -7.61 -8.17
CA ARG A 28 14.58 -6.89 -8.86
C ARG A 28 13.78 -6.10 -7.83
N MET A 29 13.58 -4.82 -8.11
CA MET A 29 12.83 -3.90 -7.25
C MET A 29 11.43 -3.66 -7.81
N ASN A 30 10.39 -3.80 -6.96
CA ASN A 30 9.01 -3.52 -7.31
C ASN A 30 8.30 -2.79 -6.17
N PHE A 31 7.41 -1.85 -6.51
CA PHE A 31 6.47 -1.27 -5.56
C PHE A 31 5.19 -2.11 -5.55
N VAL A 32 4.78 -2.55 -4.37
CA VAL A 32 3.67 -3.48 -4.16
C VAL A 32 2.88 -3.12 -2.90
N GLY A 33 1.72 -3.73 -2.73
CA GLY A 33 0.86 -3.60 -1.57
C GLY A 33 -0.47 -4.29 -1.83
N THR A 34 -1.17 -4.78 -0.82
CA THR A 34 -2.47 -5.46 -1.02
C THR A 34 -3.45 -4.53 -1.72
N GLY A 35 -3.60 -3.30 -1.22
CA GLY A 35 -4.43 -2.27 -1.86
C GLY A 35 -3.92 -1.90 -3.27
N VAL A 36 -2.60 -1.80 -3.47
CA VAL A 36 -2.01 -1.53 -4.79
C VAL A 36 -2.37 -2.63 -5.79
N ASN A 37 -2.21 -3.90 -5.39
CA ASN A 37 -2.52 -5.04 -6.26
C ASN A 37 -4.01 -5.08 -6.63
N LEU A 38 -4.91 -4.84 -5.67
CA LEU A 38 -6.34 -4.73 -5.92
C LEU A 38 -6.65 -3.62 -6.92
N LEU A 39 -6.18 -2.41 -6.64
CA LEU A 39 -6.46 -1.23 -7.46
C LEU A 39 -5.90 -1.35 -8.87
N ALA A 40 -4.70 -1.94 -9.04
CA ALA A 40 -4.13 -2.21 -10.35
C ALA A 40 -5.02 -3.14 -11.18
N ASN A 41 -5.56 -4.21 -10.58
CA ASN A 41 -6.52 -5.10 -11.26
C ASN A 41 -7.80 -4.34 -11.65
N LEU A 42 -8.35 -3.53 -10.74
CA LEU A 42 -9.56 -2.74 -11.04
C LEU A 42 -9.32 -1.69 -12.14
N ALA A 43 -8.12 -1.08 -12.18
CA ALA A 43 -7.73 -0.17 -13.24
C ALA A 43 -7.69 -0.89 -14.62
N HIS A 44 -7.22 -2.14 -14.67
CA HIS A 44 -7.29 -2.96 -15.87
C HIS A 44 -8.74 -3.24 -16.34
N PHE A 45 -9.70 -3.26 -15.42
CA PHE A 45 -11.14 -3.30 -15.76
C PHE A 45 -11.73 -1.92 -16.06
N GLN A 46 -10.89 -0.92 -16.30
CA GLN A 46 -11.29 0.45 -16.66
C GLN A 46 -12.09 1.18 -15.57
N LEU A 47 -11.92 0.79 -14.31
CA LEU A 47 -12.46 1.53 -13.17
C LEU A 47 -11.49 2.64 -12.77
N GLU A 48 -12.03 3.76 -12.32
CA GLU A 48 -11.22 4.80 -11.69
C GLU A 48 -10.75 4.33 -10.33
N THR A 49 -9.43 4.37 -10.11
CA THR A 49 -8.82 3.89 -8.87
C THR A 49 -7.93 4.94 -8.24
N ALA A 50 -7.90 4.99 -6.90
CA ALA A 50 -7.05 5.88 -6.14
C ALA A 50 -6.52 5.18 -4.88
N LEU A 51 -5.30 5.53 -4.48
CA LEU A 51 -4.73 5.04 -3.22
C LEU A 51 -4.59 6.20 -2.24
N ILE A 52 -5.12 6.04 -1.02
CA ILE A 52 -4.84 6.93 0.09
C ILE A 52 -3.79 6.29 1.00
N THR A 53 -2.63 6.90 1.10
CA THR A 53 -1.46 6.39 1.83
C THR A 53 -0.47 7.49 2.17
N LYS A 54 0.61 7.14 2.85
CA LYS A 54 1.78 8.00 3.07
C LYS A 54 3.03 7.34 2.49
N LEU A 55 3.83 8.13 1.79
CA LEU A 55 5.16 7.78 1.30
C LEU A 55 6.20 8.75 1.86
N PRO A 56 7.50 8.38 1.91
CA PRO A 56 8.52 9.29 2.40
C PRO A 56 8.75 10.47 1.44
N ALA A 57 9.12 11.63 2.00
CA ALA A 57 9.44 12.84 1.24
C ALA A 57 10.85 12.76 0.60
N ASN A 58 11.09 11.74 -0.23
CA ASN A 58 12.38 11.51 -0.88
C ASN A 58 12.21 10.80 -2.24
N ARG A 59 13.34 10.49 -2.90
CA ARG A 59 13.35 9.84 -4.23
C ARG A 59 12.64 8.47 -4.27
N LEU A 60 12.62 7.72 -3.16
CA LEU A 60 11.86 6.46 -3.09
C LEU A 60 10.35 6.72 -3.06
N GLY A 61 9.89 7.75 -2.35
CA GLY A 61 8.49 8.16 -2.37
C GLY A 61 8.04 8.59 -3.76
N GLU A 62 8.86 9.40 -4.46
CA GLU A 62 8.58 9.80 -5.85
C GLU A 62 8.53 8.59 -6.81
N ALA A 63 9.45 7.64 -6.66
CA ALA A 63 9.43 6.41 -7.44
C ALA A 63 8.17 5.56 -7.15
N GLY A 64 7.71 5.53 -5.88
CA GLY A 64 6.47 4.89 -5.48
C GLY A 64 5.24 5.54 -6.15
N LYS A 65 5.12 6.87 -6.11
CA LYS A 65 4.06 7.61 -6.81
C LYS A 65 4.08 7.31 -8.33
N ALA A 66 5.28 7.32 -8.94
CA ALA A 66 5.42 6.99 -10.36
C ALA A 66 4.99 5.55 -10.68
N ALA A 67 5.27 4.59 -9.79
CA ALA A 67 4.82 3.20 -9.95
C ALA A 67 3.29 3.08 -9.87
N LEU A 68 2.62 3.80 -8.97
CA LEU A 68 1.15 3.84 -8.90
C LEU A 68 0.55 4.37 -10.21
N ARG A 69 1.04 5.51 -10.71
CA ARG A 69 0.58 6.07 -12.00
C ARG A 69 0.77 5.10 -13.16
N LYS A 70 1.90 4.38 -13.19
CA LYS A 70 2.17 3.34 -14.21
C LYS A 70 1.15 2.20 -14.17
N LEU A 71 0.58 1.90 -13.02
CA LEU A 71 -0.46 0.90 -12.82
C LEU A 71 -1.88 1.45 -13.05
N GLY A 72 -2.04 2.72 -13.44
CA GLY A 72 -3.33 3.37 -13.62
C GLY A 72 -4.02 3.80 -12.32
N ILE A 73 -3.26 3.84 -11.22
CA ILE A 73 -3.80 4.24 -9.90
C ILE A 73 -3.50 5.73 -9.68
N SER A 74 -4.52 6.51 -9.35
CA SER A 74 -4.35 7.91 -8.99
C SER A 74 -3.56 8.03 -7.68
N ASP A 75 -2.53 8.86 -7.69
CA ASP A 75 -1.69 9.21 -6.54
C ASP A 75 -2.07 10.55 -5.88
N GLN A 76 -3.22 11.11 -6.23
CA GLN A 76 -3.72 12.38 -5.70
C GLN A 76 -3.78 12.40 -4.16
N TRP A 77 -4.11 11.26 -3.55
CA TRP A 77 -4.25 11.08 -2.10
C TRP A 77 -3.02 10.46 -1.43
N VAL A 78 -1.90 10.41 -2.15
CA VAL A 78 -0.61 9.97 -1.60
C VAL A 78 0.09 11.16 -0.96
N GLY A 79 -0.03 11.26 0.36
CA GLY A 79 0.67 12.30 1.13
C GLY A 79 2.09 11.88 1.50
N GLU A 80 2.85 12.82 2.08
CA GLU A 80 4.22 12.58 2.53
C GLU A 80 4.31 12.50 4.04
N LYS A 81 5.17 11.61 4.56
CA LYS A 81 5.50 11.51 5.99
C LYS A 81 6.80 10.76 6.19
N GLY A 82 7.63 11.25 7.11
CA GLY A 82 8.91 10.60 7.44
C GLY A 82 9.85 10.46 6.23
N ASP A 83 10.82 9.58 6.38
CA ASP A 83 11.91 9.38 5.42
C ASP A 83 12.07 7.92 4.96
N HIS A 84 11.22 7.01 5.48
CA HIS A 84 11.38 5.58 5.27
C HIS A 84 10.16 4.95 4.56
N ILE A 85 10.41 4.04 3.62
CA ILE A 85 9.43 3.15 3.00
C ILE A 85 9.60 1.73 3.54
N GLY A 86 8.51 1.09 3.92
CA GLY A 86 8.54 -0.32 4.31
C GLY A 86 9.04 -1.18 3.16
N SER A 87 9.94 -2.12 3.45
CA SER A 87 10.50 -3.01 2.44
C SER A 87 10.51 -4.45 2.89
N PHE A 88 10.66 -5.35 1.94
CA PHE A 88 10.86 -6.76 2.20
C PHE A 88 11.61 -7.45 1.07
N PHE A 89 12.29 -8.54 1.43
CA PHE A 89 12.91 -9.47 0.49
C PHE A 89 12.00 -10.67 0.31
N ALA A 90 11.79 -11.07 -0.94
CA ALA A 90 10.96 -12.22 -1.28
C ALA A 90 11.77 -13.22 -2.10
N GLU A 91 12.19 -14.31 -1.46
CA GLU A 91 12.86 -15.43 -2.09
C GLU A 91 11.80 -16.40 -2.60
N MET A 92 11.66 -16.48 -3.92
CA MET A 92 10.60 -17.29 -4.52
C MET A 92 10.82 -18.79 -4.29
N GLY A 93 9.76 -19.47 -3.88
CA GLY A 93 9.77 -20.92 -3.69
C GLY A 93 9.97 -21.70 -4.98
N TYR A 94 10.57 -22.88 -4.88
CA TYR A 94 10.74 -23.80 -6.00
C TYR A 94 10.65 -25.26 -5.52
N GLY A 95 9.83 -26.07 -6.18
CA GLY A 95 9.58 -27.44 -5.77
C GLY A 95 9.00 -27.52 -4.34
N ILE A 96 9.70 -28.19 -3.45
CA ILE A 96 9.31 -28.33 -2.03
C ILE A 96 9.77 -27.15 -1.16
N ARG A 97 10.62 -26.27 -1.68
CA ARG A 97 11.08 -25.09 -0.96
C ARG A 97 9.99 -24.02 -0.98
N PRO A 98 9.46 -23.58 0.16
CA PRO A 98 8.46 -22.52 0.21
C PRO A 98 9.07 -21.15 -0.14
N THR A 99 8.22 -20.20 -0.55
CA THR A 99 8.60 -18.80 -0.63
C THR A 99 8.90 -18.27 0.77
N GLN A 100 10.00 -17.54 0.92
CA GLN A 100 10.38 -16.87 2.16
C GLN A 100 10.27 -15.36 2.02
N VAL A 101 9.79 -14.70 3.08
CA VAL A 101 9.65 -13.23 3.11
C VAL A 101 10.32 -12.70 4.37
N THR A 102 11.25 -11.76 4.17
CA THR A 102 11.96 -11.07 5.24
C THR A 102 11.64 -9.58 5.21
N TYR A 103 10.89 -9.10 6.19
CA TYR A 103 10.50 -7.69 6.30
C TYR A 103 11.62 -6.83 6.90
N GLN A 104 11.69 -5.56 6.44
CA GLN A 104 12.64 -4.56 6.90
C GLN A 104 11.90 -3.29 7.33
N ASN A 105 12.07 -2.92 8.61
CA ASN A 105 11.64 -1.64 9.20
C ASN A 105 10.20 -1.21 8.87
N ARG A 106 9.29 -2.14 8.65
CA ARG A 106 7.94 -1.87 8.18
C ARG A 106 7.14 -0.96 9.13
N HIS A 107 7.31 -1.14 10.45
CA HIS A 107 6.61 -0.33 11.45
C HIS A 107 7.05 1.13 11.46
N GLN A 108 8.25 1.44 10.96
CA GLN A 108 8.81 2.78 10.84
C GLN A 108 8.55 3.41 9.47
N SER A 109 7.85 2.71 8.57
CA SER A 109 7.51 3.27 7.26
C SER A 109 6.62 4.50 7.39
N ALA A 110 6.64 5.36 6.37
CA ALA A 110 5.79 6.55 6.29
C ALA A 110 4.31 6.22 6.57
N PHE A 111 3.82 5.08 6.06
CA PHE A 111 2.48 4.58 6.36
C PHE A 111 2.38 4.08 7.81
N GLY A 112 3.34 3.29 8.29
CA GLY A 112 3.33 2.70 9.62
C GLY A 112 3.31 3.72 10.76
N ILE A 113 3.94 4.89 10.58
CA ILE A 113 3.95 5.99 11.56
C ILE A 113 2.83 7.00 11.37
N SER A 114 2.00 6.86 10.33
CA SER A 114 0.92 7.80 10.04
C SER A 114 -0.29 7.62 10.97
N GLU A 115 -0.93 8.72 11.23
CA GLU A 115 -2.11 8.83 12.12
C GLU A 115 -3.30 9.37 11.33
N ALA A 116 -4.52 9.19 11.84
CA ALA A 116 -5.74 9.67 11.18
C ALA A 116 -5.70 11.17 10.82
N LYS A 117 -5.09 11.99 11.67
CA LYS A 117 -4.93 13.44 11.44
C LYS A 117 -4.04 13.82 10.25
N ASP A 118 -3.22 12.86 9.77
CA ASP A 118 -2.34 13.08 8.61
C ASP A 118 -3.10 12.96 7.27
N TYR A 119 -4.38 12.58 7.32
CA TYR A 119 -5.23 12.33 6.15
C TYR A 119 -6.45 13.26 6.16
N ASP A 120 -6.75 13.87 5.03
CA ASP A 120 -8.03 14.56 4.82
C ASP A 120 -9.08 13.53 4.33
N PHE A 121 -9.62 12.76 5.28
CA PHE A 121 -10.62 11.76 4.97
C PHE A 121 -11.93 12.35 4.45
N GLU A 122 -12.27 13.58 4.81
CA GLU A 122 -13.51 14.21 4.37
C GLU A 122 -13.45 14.58 2.89
N ALA A 123 -12.39 15.29 2.49
CA ALA A 123 -12.18 15.60 1.08
C ALA A 123 -12.00 14.34 0.23
N PHE A 124 -11.27 13.34 0.75
CA PHE A 124 -11.11 12.05 0.09
C PHE A 124 -12.45 11.34 -0.13
N LEU A 125 -13.28 11.21 0.91
CA LEU A 125 -14.56 10.51 0.84
C LEU A 125 -15.58 11.24 -0.05
N ALA A 126 -15.46 12.54 -0.24
CA ALA A 126 -16.31 13.27 -1.16
C ALA A 126 -16.11 12.84 -2.63
N GLU A 127 -14.92 12.33 -2.98
CA GLU A 127 -14.56 11.98 -4.36
C GLU A 127 -14.69 10.48 -4.70
N VAL A 128 -14.86 9.59 -3.73
CA VAL A 128 -14.88 8.14 -3.96
C VAL A 128 -16.24 7.53 -3.67
N ASP A 129 -16.55 6.42 -4.33
CA ASP A 129 -17.80 5.70 -4.15
C ASP A 129 -17.63 4.51 -3.18
N MET A 130 -16.42 3.95 -3.12
CA MET A 130 -16.11 2.78 -2.32
C MET A 130 -14.68 2.84 -1.79
N VAL A 131 -14.49 2.41 -0.55
CA VAL A 131 -13.17 2.31 0.09
C VAL A 131 -12.88 0.85 0.45
N HIS A 132 -11.75 0.34 0.00
CA HIS A 132 -11.20 -0.95 0.42
C HIS A 132 -10.20 -0.73 1.57
N ILE A 133 -10.34 -1.52 2.63
CA ILE A 133 -9.41 -1.56 3.77
C ILE A 133 -8.97 -3.01 3.96
N CYS A 134 -7.66 -3.27 3.88
CA CYS A 134 -7.12 -4.59 4.16
C CYS A 134 -6.79 -4.75 5.65
N GLY A 135 -7.07 -5.91 6.22
CA GLY A 135 -6.81 -6.24 7.62
C GLY A 135 -5.36 -6.04 8.05
N ILE A 136 -4.42 -6.15 7.11
CA ILE A 136 -3.00 -5.84 7.37
C ILE A 136 -2.79 -4.40 7.83
N SER A 137 -3.61 -3.45 7.38
CA SER A 137 -3.55 -2.05 7.83
C SER A 137 -3.97 -1.89 9.29
N LEU A 138 -4.82 -2.81 9.80
CA LEU A 138 -5.23 -2.83 11.20
C LEU A 138 -4.19 -3.52 12.10
N SER A 139 -3.39 -4.43 11.56
CA SER A 139 -2.40 -5.20 12.32
C SER A 139 -1.00 -4.61 12.34
N LEU A 140 -0.70 -3.65 11.45
CA LEU A 140 0.65 -3.12 11.29
C LEU A 140 1.11 -2.31 12.51
N THR A 141 0.37 -1.28 12.88
CA THR A 141 0.61 -0.46 14.09
C THR A 141 -0.71 0.00 14.69
N GLU A 142 -0.69 0.45 15.94
CA GLU A 142 -1.89 1.07 16.55
C GLU A 142 -2.35 2.31 15.79
N LYS A 143 -1.41 3.11 15.31
CA LYS A 143 -1.71 4.32 14.52
C LYS A 143 -2.46 4.00 13.23
N THR A 144 -1.99 3.02 12.46
CA THR A 144 -2.65 2.62 11.20
C THR A 144 -3.99 1.94 11.45
N ARG A 145 -4.11 1.16 12.55
CA ARG A 145 -5.38 0.60 13.00
C ARG A 145 -6.41 1.68 13.28
N ASP A 146 -6.05 2.66 14.10
CA ASP A 146 -6.94 3.74 14.49
C ASP A 146 -7.33 4.60 13.27
N ALA A 147 -6.38 4.89 12.38
CA ALA A 147 -6.67 5.58 11.13
C ALA A 147 -7.65 4.80 10.23
N ALA A 148 -7.46 3.48 10.10
CA ALA A 148 -8.36 2.62 9.32
C ALA A 148 -9.78 2.58 9.91
N LEU A 149 -9.91 2.48 11.24
CA LEU A 149 -11.20 2.48 11.95
C LEU A 149 -11.92 3.83 11.78
N ILE A 150 -11.21 4.96 11.94
CA ILE A 150 -11.77 6.30 11.74
C ILE A 150 -12.21 6.47 10.28
N LEU A 151 -11.42 6.02 9.32
CA LEU A 151 -11.80 6.06 7.91
C LEU A 151 -13.07 5.24 7.66
N ALA A 152 -13.18 4.03 8.19
CA ALA A 152 -14.36 3.18 8.03
C ALA A 152 -15.62 3.83 8.64
N GLN A 153 -15.51 4.42 9.84
CA GLN A 153 -16.59 5.14 10.49
C GLN A 153 -17.05 6.36 9.68
N LYS A 154 -16.09 7.16 9.20
CA LYS A 154 -16.40 8.31 8.33
C LYS A 154 -17.02 7.85 7.00
N ALA A 155 -16.49 6.80 6.37
CA ALA A 155 -17.05 6.26 5.13
C ALA A 155 -18.51 5.84 5.33
N HIS A 156 -18.84 5.18 6.45
CA HIS A 156 -20.22 4.84 6.79
C HIS A 156 -21.10 6.10 6.96
N ALA A 157 -20.63 7.12 7.68
CA ALA A 157 -21.35 8.38 7.85
C ALA A 157 -21.57 9.13 6.53
N TYR A 158 -20.63 9.03 5.58
CA TYR A 158 -20.74 9.57 4.23
C TYR A 158 -21.49 8.63 3.26
N GLN A 159 -22.12 7.57 3.77
CA GLN A 159 -22.87 6.57 2.99
C GLN A 159 -22.03 5.92 1.87
N LYS A 160 -20.73 5.80 2.05
CA LYS A 160 -19.84 5.12 1.12
C LYS A 160 -19.78 3.63 1.41
N LYS A 161 -19.56 2.83 0.36
CA LYS A 161 -19.34 1.40 0.52
C LYS A 161 -17.98 1.14 1.12
N VAL A 162 -17.92 0.26 2.12
CA VAL A 162 -16.65 -0.22 2.70
C VAL A 162 -16.49 -1.70 2.37
N CYS A 163 -15.39 -2.05 1.73
CA CYS A 163 -14.95 -3.42 1.52
C CYS A 163 -13.80 -3.71 2.47
N PHE A 164 -13.94 -4.74 3.26
CA PHE A 164 -12.91 -5.18 4.20
C PHE A 164 -12.41 -6.57 3.84
N ASP A 165 -11.10 -6.75 3.81
CA ASP A 165 -10.39 -8.00 3.57
C ASP A 165 -9.65 -8.42 4.83
N PHE A 166 -9.83 -9.67 5.30
CA PHE A 166 -9.26 -10.21 6.55
C PHE A 166 -7.81 -10.62 6.44
#